data_3220e2221c8e5d753b3b0ccdbcc0d64a
#
_entry.id   3220e2221c8e5d753b3b0ccdbcc0d64a
#
_cell.length_a   1.000
_cell.length_b   1.000
_cell.length_c   1.000
_cell.angle_alpha   90.00
_cell.angle_beta   90.00
_cell.angle_gamma   90.00
#
_symmetry.space_group_name_H-M   'P 1'
#
loop_
_entity.id
_entity.type
_entity.pdbx_description
1 polymer ?
#
loop_
_entity_poly.entity_id
_entity_poly.type
_entity_poly.pdbx_seq_one_letter_code
_entity_poly.pdbx_strand_id
1 'polypeptide(L)' 'MFVIDKTAKWTAHGARPEVIGTKADLDKPVIKEMLAIDKSAWVDYKLKSPADNQVHDKSSYLVRVGDFLVGAGAYKY' A
#
# COMPACT_ATOMS: atom_id res chain seq x y z
N MET A 1 1.55 -7.12 4.77
CA MET A 1 2.06 -7.18 3.38
C MET A 1 0.92 -7.07 2.40
N PHE A 2 1.14 -6.40 1.31
CA PHE A 2 0.14 -6.25 0.26
C PHE A 2 0.80 -6.30 -1.12
N VAL A 3 -0.01 -6.62 -2.14
CA VAL A 3 0.44 -6.61 -3.54
C VAL A 3 -0.60 -5.85 -4.36
N ILE A 4 -0.14 -4.90 -5.14
CA ILE A 4 -0.98 -4.11 -6.05
C ILE A 4 -0.41 -4.20 -7.47
N ASP A 5 -1.27 -4.36 -8.47
CA ASP A 5 -0.81 -4.40 -9.86
C ASP A 5 -0.73 -2.99 -10.47
N LYS A 6 -0.21 -2.90 -11.69
CA LYS A 6 -0.02 -1.62 -12.37
C LYS A 6 -1.34 -0.93 -12.74
N THR A 7 -2.47 -1.61 -12.66
CA THR A 7 -3.80 -1.04 -12.87
C THR A 7 -4.43 -0.57 -11.56
N ALA A 8 -3.66 -0.58 -10.46
CA ALA A 8 -4.09 -0.23 -9.12
C ALA A 8 -5.10 -1.23 -8.51
N LYS A 9 -5.10 -2.46 -8.98
CA LYS A 9 -5.95 -3.50 -8.43
C LYS A 9 -5.21 -4.25 -7.33
N TRP A 10 -5.84 -4.40 -6.17
CA TRP A 10 -5.30 -5.16 -5.06
C TRP A 10 -5.33 -6.66 -5.40
N THR A 11 -4.16 -7.31 -5.41
CA THR A 11 -4.04 -8.75 -5.68
C THR A 11 -3.83 -9.55 -4.41
N ALA A 12 -3.32 -8.91 -3.36
CA ALA A 12 -3.20 -9.51 -2.03
C ALA A 12 -3.17 -8.39 -0.99
N HIS A 13 -3.75 -8.63 0.17
CA HIS A 13 -3.74 -7.67 1.27
C HIS A 13 -3.95 -8.41 2.59
N GLY A 14 -2.89 -8.52 3.40
CA GLY A 14 -2.93 -9.30 4.63
C GLY A 14 -3.84 -8.72 5.70
N ALA A 15 -3.87 -7.38 5.85
CA ALA A 15 -4.69 -6.72 6.86
C ALA A 15 -6.16 -6.56 6.45
N ARG A 16 -6.44 -6.48 5.15
CA ARG A 16 -7.79 -6.25 4.61
C ARG A 16 -8.04 -7.14 3.40
N PRO A 17 -8.26 -8.45 3.61
CA PRO A 17 -8.48 -9.36 2.48
C PRO A 17 -9.73 -9.01 1.66
N GLU A 18 -10.69 -8.28 2.24
CA GLU A 18 -11.91 -7.85 1.56
C GLU A 18 -11.65 -6.88 0.39
N VAL A 19 -10.49 -6.24 0.33
CA VAL A 19 -10.16 -5.34 -0.79
C VAL A 19 -9.57 -6.08 -1.98
N ILE A 20 -9.21 -7.35 -1.84
CA ILE A 20 -8.64 -8.13 -2.94
C ILE A 20 -9.62 -8.17 -4.11
N GLY A 21 -9.11 -7.83 -5.30
CA GLY A 21 -9.92 -7.75 -6.51
C GLY A 21 -10.54 -6.37 -6.77
N THR A 22 -10.45 -5.45 -5.81
CA THR A 22 -10.91 -4.08 -5.97
C THR A 22 -9.76 -3.17 -6.40
N LYS A 23 -10.09 -2.01 -6.97
CA LYS A 23 -9.09 -1.01 -7.34
C LYS A 23 -8.82 -0.07 -6.18
N ALA A 24 -7.55 0.32 -6.01
CA ALA A 24 -7.18 1.38 -5.09
C ALA A 24 -7.69 2.73 -5.61
N ASP A 25 -7.84 3.69 -4.70
CA ASP A 25 -8.28 5.04 -5.03
C ASP A 25 -7.14 5.82 -5.70
N LEU A 26 -7.22 5.96 -7.02
CA LEU A 26 -6.20 6.65 -7.82
C LEU A 26 -6.14 8.16 -7.53
N ASP A 27 -7.15 8.73 -6.89
CA ASP A 27 -7.14 10.15 -6.53
C ASP A 27 -6.27 10.42 -5.29
N LYS A 28 -5.92 9.39 -4.53
CA LYS A 28 -5.04 9.56 -3.37
C LYS A 28 -3.58 9.73 -3.81
N PRO A 29 -2.88 10.78 -3.33
CA PRO A 29 -1.49 11.00 -3.68
C PRO A 29 -0.58 9.81 -3.34
N VAL A 30 -0.83 9.12 -2.23
CA VAL A 30 -0.04 7.97 -1.81
C VAL A 30 -0.12 6.82 -2.83
N ILE A 31 -1.28 6.59 -3.43
CA ILE A 31 -1.44 5.55 -4.45
C ILE A 31 -0.69 5.92 -5.72
N LYS A 32 -0.76 7.17 -6.14
CA LYS A 32 0.01 7.67 -7.30
C LYS A 32 1.51 7.52 -7.08
N GLU A 33 1.97 7.86 -5.88
CA GLU A 33 3.37 7.73 -5.50
C GLU A 33 3.83 6.27 -5.54
N MET A 34 3.02 5.35 -5.01
CA MET A 34 3.31 3.92 -5.05
C MET A 34 3.43 3.40 -6.49
N LEU A 35 2.49 3.76 -7.36
CA LEU A 35 2.48 3.30 -8.74
C LEU A 35 3.64 3.86 -9.58
N ALA A 36 4.23 4.96 -9.16
CA ALA A 36 5.39 5.57 -9.83
C ALA A 36 6.72 4.88 -9.47
N ILE A 37 6.73 3.98 -8.50
CA ILE A 37 7.93 3.27 -8.10
C ILE A 37 8.33 2.28 -9.19
N ASP A 38 9.56 2.41 -9.71
CA ASP A 38 10.08 1.53 -10.77
C ASP A 38 10.98 0.41 -10.23
N LYS A 39 11.61 0.58 -9.08
CA LYS A 39 12.48 -0.42 -8.45
C LYS A 39 12.02 -0.73 -7.04
N SER A 40 12.37 0.14 -6.09
CA SER A 40 11.98 0.04 -4.69
C SER A 40 12.04 1.40 -4.03
N ALA A 41 11.21 1.61 -3.03
CA ALA A 41 11.21 2.86 -2.27
C ALA A 41 10.48 2.70 -0.95
N TRP A 42 10.77 3.60 -0.03
CA TRP A 42 9.99 3.80 1.18
C TRP A 42 8.93 4.87 0.92
N VAL A 43 7.71 4.59 1.36
CA VAL A 43 6.60 5.54 1.30
C VAL A 43 6.06 5.74 2.70
N ASP A 44 6.02 7.00 3.14
CA ASP A 44 5.49 7.38 4.44
C ASP A 44 4.13 8.04 4.25
N TYR A 45 3.15 7.63 5.05
CA TYR A 45 1.80 8.18 4.99
C TYR A 45 1.08 7.96 6.31
N LYS A 46 -0.10 8.56 6.44
CA LYS A 46 -0.94 8.40 7.63
C LYS A 46 -2.11 7.51 7.31
N LEU A 47 -2.39 6.58 8.20
CA LEU A 47 -3.48 5.64 8.03
C LEU A 47 -4.06 5.26 9.39
N LYS A 48 -5.36 4.99 9.41
CA LYS A 48 -6.05 4.54 10.61
C LYS A 48 -5.60 3.12 10.96
N SER A 49 -5.03 2.96 12.15
CA SER A 49 -4.58 1.66 12.62
C SER A 49 -5.74 0.81 13.10
N PRO A 50 -5.83 -0.46 12.71
CA PRO A 50 -6.86 -1.37 13.24
C PRO A 50 -6.64 -1.74 14.71
N ALA A 51 -5.45 -1.50 15.26
CA ALA A 51 -5.13 -1.87 16.64
C ALA A 51 -5.81 -0.97 17.67
N ASP A 52 -5.85 0.35 17.43
CA ASP A 52 -6.43 1.33 18.36
C ASP A 52 -7.44 2.26 17.69
N ASN A 53 -7.70 2.07 16.41
CA ASN A 53 -8.66 2.83 15.63
C ASN A 53 -8.32 4.33 15.50
N GLN A 54 -7.05 4.68 15.70
CA GLN A 54 -6.53 6.04 15.57
C GLN A 54 -5.59 6.15 14.38
N VAL A 55 -5.46 7.38 13.85
CA VAL A 55 -4.56 7.66 12.73
C VAL A 55 -3.13 7.76 13.25
N HIS A 56 -2.25 6.94 12.69
CA HIS A 56 -0.81 6.92 12.99
C HIS A 56 0.01 7.04 11.72
N ASP A 57 1.24 7.50 11.86
CA ASP A 57 2.18 7.46 10.76
C ASP A 57 2.51 6.01 10.43
N LYS A 58 2.59 5.72 9.14
CA LYS A 58 2.93 4.40 8.64
C LYS A 58 4.03 4.53 7.59
N SER A 59 5.02 3.65 7.65
CA SER A 59 6.05 3.54 6.63
C SER A 59 5.92 2.20 5.94
N SER A 60 5.92 2.19 4.61
CA SER A 60 5.88 0.99 3.81
C SER A 60 7.07 0.94 2.89
N TYR A 61 7.70 -0.22 2.79
CA TYR A 61 8.73 -0.49 1.81
C TYR A 61 8.11 -1.26 0.66
N LEU A 62 8.26 -0.73 -0.56
CA LEU A 62 7.67 -1.32 -1.76
C LEU A 62 8.76 -1.72 -2.75
N VAL A 63 8.57 -2.87 -3.37
CA VAL A 63 9.47 -3.41 -4.39
C VAL A 63 8.65 -3.71 -5.64
N ARG A 64 9.13 -3.24 -6.79
CA ARG A 64 8.53 -3.56 -8.08
C ARG A 64 8.97 -4.95 -8.52
N VAL A 65 8.01 -5.82 -8.82
CA VAL A 65 8.26 -7.15 -9.37
C VAL A 65 7.41 -7.29 -10.64
N GLY A 66 8.00 -7.00 -11.81
CA GLY A 66 7.27 -6.98 -13.08
C GLY A 66 6.14 -5.95 -13.05
N ASP A 67 4.91 -6.40 -13.24
CA ASP A 67 3.72 -5.55 -13.24
C ASP A 67 3.14 -5.35 -11.83
N PHE A 68 3.79 -5.89 -10.80
CA PHE A 68 3.28 -5.85 -9.43
C PHE A 68 4.17 -4.99 -8.54
N LEU A 69 3.56 -4.38 -7.54
CA LEU A 69 4.25 -3.78 -6.40
C LEU A 69 3.95 -4.60 -5.16
N VAL A 70 5.00 -5.09 -4.53
CA VAL A 70 4.90 -5.83 -3.26
C VAL A 70 5.31 -4.89 -2.14
N GLY A 71 4.44 -4.72 -1.16
CA GLY A 71 4.70 -3.79 -0.07
C GLY A 71 4.50 -4.43 1.31
N ALA A 72 5.31 -3.99 2.25
CA ALA A 72 5.17 -4.30 3.66
C ALA A 72 5.32 -3.02 4.46
N GLY A 73 4.44 -2.79 5.41
CA GLY A 73 4.44 -1.56 6.18
C GLY A 73 4.29 -1.81 7.67
N ALA A 74 4.69 -0.81 8.45
CA ALA A 74 4.56 -0.79 9.89
C ALA A 74 4.08 0.57 10.35
N TYR A 75 3.20 0.57 11.34
CA TYR A 75 2.76 1.79 11.99
C TYR A 75 3.80 2.26 13.00
N LYS A 76 3.92 3.57 13.13
CA LYS A 76 4.74 4.21 14.16
C LYS A 76 3.81 4.68 15.27
N TYR A 77 3.89 4.03 16.40
CA TYR A 77 3.08 4.38 17.57
C TYR A 77 3.83 5.30 18.52
#